data_7e99a1bad86c6fa4d3979890999f2846
#
_entry.id   7e99a1bad86c6fa4d3979890999f2846
#
_cell.length_a   1.000
_cell.length_b   1.000
_cell.length_c   1.000
_cell.angle_alpha   90.00
_cell.angle_beta   90.00
_cell.angle_gamma   90.00
#
_symmetry.space_group_name_H-M   'P 1'
#
loop_
_entity.id
_entity.type
_entity.pdbx_description
1 polymer ?
#
loop_
_entity_poly.entity_id
_entity_poly.type
_entity_poly.pdbx_seq_one_letter_code
_entity_poly.pdbx_strand_id
1 'polypeptide(L)'
;HGWHVGEKGISGKNSLWDDGTRVPLVFAGPGVKPGQVCAKPAELLDIYPTLTEMLKLPKNKTLEGHSLVPQLKNAQSEREWPAITTHNHDNHGVRSEHWRFIQYADGTQELYDMRKDPNEWNNLAHDSKYAEVIAQHKKYLPKENRMPAPGSSARILTYKDGKVIWQGEEVKPNDPIPGLD
;
A
#
# COMPACT_ATOMS: atom_id res chain seq x y z
N HIS A 1 9.44 -2.43 -6.06
CA HIS A 1 8.29 -1.68 -6.51
C HIS A 1 7.43 -2.56 -7.41
N GLY A 2 6.10 -2.43 -7.32
CA GLY A 2 5.18 -2.86 -8.37
C GLY A 2 5.23 -1.88 -9.54
N TRP A 3 4.48 -2.14 -10.61
CA TRP A 3 4.42 -1.28 -11.79
C TRP A 3 3.15 -1.52 -12.60
N HIS A 4 2.45 -0.45 -12.96
CA HIS A 4 1.39 -0.47 -13.95
C HIS A 4 1.99 -0.28 -15.35
N VAL A 5 1.52 -1.05 -16.33
CA VAL A 5 1.90 -0.94 -17.73
C VAL A 5 0.74 -0.52 -18.63
N GLY A 6 -0.17 0.26 -18.07
CA GLY A 6 -1.38 0.78 -18.72
C GLY A 6 -2.66 0.48 -17.97
N GLU A 7 -2.62 -0.43 -17.01
CA GLU A 7 -3.77 -0.74 -16.15
C GLU A 7 -4.18 0.52 -15.37
N LYS A 8 -5.48 0.71 -15.19
CA LYS A 8 -6.04 1.91 -14.54
C LYS A 8 -5.67 3.23 -15.24
N GLY A 9 -5.22 3.17 -16.51
CA GLY A 9 -4.78 4.35 -17.24
C GLY A 9 -3.43 4.93 -16.78
N ILE A 10 -2.64 4.15 -16.00
CA ILE A 10 -1.35 4.61 -15.49
C ILE A 10 -0.20 3.79 -16.09
N SER A 11 0.92 4.47 -16.34
CA SER A 11 2.22 3.84 -16.52
C SER A 11 3.12 4.29 -15.39
N GLY A 12 3.43 3.37 -14.46
CA GLY A 12 4.21 3.72 -13.27
C GLY A 12 3.78 2.96 -12.03
N LYS A 13 4.24 3.41 -10.87
CA LYS A 13 4.05 2.73 -9.58
C LYS A 13 3.34 3.56 -8.50
N ASN A 14 3.07 4.83 -8.77
CA ASN A 14 2.54 5.75 -7.77
C ASN A 14 1.03 5.58 -7.64
N SER A 15 0.61 4.49 -7.02
CA SER A 15 -0.80 4.16 -6.79
C SER A 15 -0.98 3.37 -5.50
N LEU A 16 -2.24 3.17 -5.10
CA LEU A 16 -2.61 2.31 -3.98
C LEU A 16 -3.18 0.96 -4.42
N TRP A 17 -3.27 0.71 -5.73
CA TRP A 17 -3.73 -0.55 -6.31
C TRP A 17 -2.65 -1.63 -6.27
N ASP A 18 -3.05 -2.89 -6.46
CA ASP A 18 -2.19 -4.06 -6.28
C ASP A 18 -0.95 -4.03 -7.17
N ASP A 19 -1.10 -3.68 -8.45
CA ASP A 19 0.02 -3.62 -9.40
C ASP A 19 1.11 -2.61 -8.99
N GLY A 20 0.73 -1.51 -8.34
CA GLY A 20 1.69 -0.53 -7.80
C GLY A 20 2.32 -0.92 -6.47
N THR A 21 1.62 -1.72 -5.66
CA THR A 21 2.01 -1.98 -4.26
C THR A 21 2.50 -3.40 -4.00
N ARG A 22 2.10 -4.37 -4.80
CA ARG A 22 2.50 -5.76 -4.66
C ARG A 22 3.90 -5.99 -5.22
N VAL A 23 4.78 -6.51 -4.38
CA VAL A 23 6.16 -6.80 -4.72
C VAL A 23 6.57 -8.18 -4.20
N PRO A 24 7.57 -8.84 -4.80
CA PRO A 24 8.14 -10.05 -4.23
C PRO A 24 8.75 -9.78 -2.84
N LEU A 25 8.43 -10.65 -1.88
CA LEU A 25 9.07 -10.71 -0.57
C LEU A 25 9.52 -12.14 -0.32
N VAL A 26 10.83 -12.37 -0.27
CA VAL A 26 11.42 -13.71 -0.15
C VAL A 26 12.35 -13.75 1.05
N PHE A 27 12.18 -14.76 1.89
CA PHE A 27 13.11 -15.09 2.97
C PHE A 27 13.76 -16.44 2.70
N ALA A 28 15.07 -16.51 2.90
CA ALA A 28 15.84 -17.74 2.80
C ALA A 28 16.91 -17.77 3.89
N GLY A 29 17.13 -18.93 4.50
CA GLY A 29 18.16 -19.10 5.52
C GLY A 29 17.71 -19.99 6.68
N PRO A 30 18.54 -20.07 7.74
CA PRO A 30 18.23 -20.88 8.92
C PRO A 30 16.90 -20.46 9.57
N GLY A 31 16.07 -21.46 9.91
CA GLY A 31 14.76 -21.21 10.55
C GLY A 31 13.63 -20.87 9.59
N VAL A 32 13.89 -20.75 8.28
CA VAL A 32 12.87 -20.59 7.24
C VAL A 32 12.57 -21.94 6.60
N LYS A 33 11.31 -22.33 6.55
CA LYS A 33 10.90 -23.57 5.87
C LYS A 33 10.99 -23.37 4.35
N PRO A 34 11.80 -24.16 3.64
CA PRO A 34 11.99 -23.97 2.21
C PRO A 34 10.74 -24.37 1.39
N GLY A 35 10.62 -23.80 0.17
CA GLY A 35 9.59 -24.18 -0.80
C GLY A 35 8.16 -23.78 -0.39
N GLN A 36 7.98 -22.89 0.59
CA GLN A 36 6.68 -22.41 1.02
C GLN A 36 6.29 -21.13 0.29
N VAL A 37 5.01 -21.03 -0.06
CA VAL A 37 4.39 -19.78 -0.54
C VAL A 37 3.31 -19.39 0.45
N CYS A 38 3.40 -18.18 0.98
CA CYS A 38 2.41 -17.61 1.89
C CYS A 38 1.56 -16.58 1.14
N ALA A 39 0.24 -16.74 1.18
CA ALA A 39 -0.72 -15.81 0.57
C ALA A 39 -1.17 -14.69 1.53
N LYS A 40 -0.75 -14.72 2.79
CA LYS A 40 -1.09 -13.68 3.77
C LYS A 40 -0.41 -12.37 3.40
N PRO A 41 -1.08 -11.22 3.57
CA PRO A 41 -0.47 -9.92 3.28
C PRO A 41 0.73 -9.67 4.19
N ALA A 42 1.71 -8.94 3.68
CA ALA A 42 2.88 -8.47 4.41
C ALA A 42 3.27 -7.08 3.91
N GLU A 43 3.94 -6.31 4.75
CA GLU A 43 4.42 -4.98 4.40
C GLU A 43 5.91 -4.81 4.73
N LEU A 44 6.55 -3.78 4.18
CA LEU A 44 7.98 -3.58 4.39
C LEU A 44 8.34 -3.34 5.85
N LEU A 45 7.43 -2.78 6.65
CA LEU A 45 7.63 -2.58 8.09
C LEU A 45 7.79 -3.89 8.85
N ASP A 46 7.29 -5.01 8.33
CA ASP A 46 7.39 -6.33 8.94
C ASP A 46 8.80 -6.93 8.88
N ILE A 47 9.63 -6.45 7.96
CA ILE A 47 10.99 -7.01 7.77
C ILE A 47 11.83 -6.84 9.03
N TYR A 48 11.87 -5.64 9.60
CA TYR A 48 12.72 -5.37 10.77
C TYR A 48 12.32 -6.21 11.99
N PRO A 49 11.06 -6.24 12.45
CA PRO A 49 10.67 -7.08 13.59
C PRO A 49 10.84 -8.58 13.31
N THR A 50 10.70 -9.02 12.06
CA THR A 50 10.97 -10.41 11.66
C THR A 50 12.44 -10.76 11.87
N LEU A 51 13.36 -9.94 11.37
CA LEU A 51 14.79 -10.16 11.54
C LEU A 51 15.20 -10.08 13.02
N THR A 52 14.64 -9.12 13.77
CA THR A 52 14.88 -8.98 15.22
C THR A 52 14.49 -10.27 15.96
N GLU A 53 13.34 -10.86 15.64
CA GLU A 53 12.90 -12.11 16.27
C GLU A 53 13.76 -13.31 15.83
N MET A 54 14.06 -13.43 14.54
CA MET A 54 14.91 -14.53 14.02
C MET A 54 16.30 -14.54 14.66
N LEU A 55 16.87 -13.37 14.85
CA LEU A 55 18.21 -13.19 15.44
C LEU A 55 18.20 -13.14 16.97
N LYS A 56 17.03 -13.28 17.61
CA LYS A 56 16.85 -13.21 19.07
C LYS A 56 17.37 -11.91 19.68
N LEU A 57 17.26 -10.81 18.95
CA LEU A 57 17.64 -9.48 19.43
C LEU A 57 16.56 -8.90 20.36
N PRO A 58 16.91 -7.96 21.22
CA PRO A 58 15.94 -7.27 22.07
C PRO A 58 14.81 -6.64 21.24
N LYS A 59 13.56 -6.82 21.69
CA LYS A 59 12.39 -6.24 21.02
C LYS A 59 12.45 -4.71 21.12
N ASN A 60 12.32 -4.05 19.97
CA ASN A 60 12.12 -2.62 19.90
C ASN A 60 10.62 -2.31 19.86
N LYS A 61 10.12 -1.65 20.92
CA LYS A 61 8.69 -1.30 21.07
C LYS A 61 8.21 -0.16 20.18
N THR A 62 9.12 0.54 19.51
CA THR A 62 8.79 1.65 18.60
C THR A 62 8.51 1.18 17.17
N LEU A 63 8.71 -0.12 16.88
CA LEU A 63 8.42 -0.68 15.58
C LEU A 63 6.91 -0.89 15.42
N GLU A 64 6.37 -0.45 14.30
CA GLU A 64 4.95 -0.57 13.97
C GLU A 64 4.64 -1.85 13.17
N GLY A 65 5.63 -2.44 12.51
CA GLY A 65 5.49 -3.71 11.77
C GLY A 65 5.37 -4.92 12.69
N HIS A 66 4.94 -6.03 12.12
CA HIS A 66 4.66 -7.29 12.81
C HIS A 66 5.52 -8.42 12.27
N SER A 67 6.10 -9.23 13.16
CA SER A 67 6.98 -10.33 12.75
C SER A 67 6.25 -11.36 11.89
N LEU A 68 6.89 -11.76 10.80
CA LEU A 68 6.46 -12.82 9.89
C LEU A 68 7.00 -14.20 10.27
N VAL A 69 7.69 -14.35 11.39
CA VAL A 69 8.25 -15.63 11.84
C VAL A 69 7.21 -16.76 11.90
N PRO A 70 5.97 -16.55 12.34
CA PRO A 70 4.95 -17.59 12.26
C PRO A 70 4.72 -18.10 10.83
N GLN A 71 4.62 -17.19 9.84
CA GLN A 71 4.40 -17.51 8.43
C GLN A 71 5.65 -18.14 7.79
N LEU A 72 6.86 -17.75 8.22
CA LEU A 72 8.12 -18.37 7.77
C LEU A 72 8.26 -19.83 8.23
N LYS A 73 7.68 -20.18 9.38
CA LYS A 73 7.63 -21.55 9.90
C LYS A 73 6.51 -22.37 9.27
N ASN A 74 5.36 -21.74 9.05
CA ASN A 74 4.19 -22.36 8.45
C ASN A 74 3.42 -21.29 7.64
N ALA A 75 3.45 -21.40 6.32
CA ALA A 75 2.82 -20.46 5.41
C ALA A 75 1.29 -20.33 5.62
N GLN A 76 0.64 -21.29 6.27
CA GLN A 76 -0.78 -21.27 6.61
C GLN A 76 -1.09 -20.65 7.98
N SER A 77 -0.06 -20.21 8.71
CA SER A 77 -0.28 -19.53 10.00
C SER A 77 -1.15 -18.29 9.79
N GLU A 78 -2.11 -18.11 10.69
CA GLU A 78 -2.97 -16.93 10.65
C GLU A 78 -2.15 -15.65 10.85
N ARG A 79 -2.62 -14.59 10.20
CA ARG A 79 -2.09 -13.25 10.36
C ARG A 79 -3.24 -12.28 10.57
N GLU A 80 -3.24 -11.65 11.72
CA GLU A 80 -4.27 -10.68 12.11
C GLU A 80 -4.14 -9.34 11.37
N TRP A 81 -2.90 -8.96 11.05
CA TRP A 81 -2.56 -7.64 10.55
C TRP A 81 -2.63 -7.57 9.02
N PRO A 82 -3.37 -6.60 8.45
CA PRO A 82 -3.30 -6.31 7.02
C PRO A 82 -1.99 -5.60 6.68
N ALA A 83 -1.67 -5.51 5.40
CA ALA A 83 -0.62 -4.63 4.91
C ALA A 83 -1.19 -3.24 4.63
N ILE A 84 -0.46 -2.19 5.04
CA ILE A 84 -0.88 -0.80 4.87
C ILE A 84 0.10 -0.09 3.93
N THR A 85 -0.44 0.65 2.99
CA THR A 85 0.33 1.49 2.08
C THR A 85 -0.19 2.91 2.14
N THR A 86 0.70 3.87 2.30
CA THR A 86 0.37 5.29 2.23
C THR A 86 1.00 5.89 0.98
N HIS A 87 0.22 6.63 0.21
CA HIS A 87 0.68 7.41 -0.93
C HIS A 87 0.25 8.85 -0.80
N ASN A 88 1.20 9.74 -0.58
CA ASN A 88 0.96 11.13 -0.20
C ASN A 88 0.21 11.26 1.14
N HIS A 89 -0.15 12.49 1.50
CA HIS A 89 -0.88 12.78 2.73
C HIS A 89 -2.32 12.26 2.64
N ASP A 90 -2.76 11.53 3.66
CA ASP A 90 -4.13 11.03 3.84
C ASP A 90 -4.67 10.05 2.76
N ASN A 91 -3.81 9.49 1.89
CA ASN A 91 -4.25 8.43 0.98
C ASN A 91 -3.67 7.09 1.45
N HIS A 92 -4.55 6.15 1.77
CA HIS A 92 -4.18 4.88 2.38
C HIS A 92 -4.86 3.70 1.70
N GLY A 93 -4.09 2.66 1.46
CA GLY A 93 -4.57 1.34 1.08
C GLY A 93 -4.39 0.34 2.22
N VAL A 94 -5.41 -0.45 2.51
CA VAL A 94 -5.39 -1.53 3.48
C VAL A 94 -5.64 -2.84 2.76
N ARG A 95 -4.64 -3.72 2.70
CA ARG A 95 -4.69 -5.03 2.04
C ARG A 95 -4.78 -6.13 3.08
N SER A 96 -5.97 -6.66 3.31
CA SER A 96 -6.19 -7.89 4.07
C SER A 96 -6.09 -9.13 3.16
N GLU A 97 -6.25 -10.33 3.67
CA GLU A 97 -6.10 -11.56 2.87
C GLU A 97 -7.01 -11.59 1.63
N HIS A 98 -8.23 -11.12 1.76
CA HIS A 98 -9.25 -11.22 0.71
C HIS A 98 -9.70 -9.88 0.14
N TRP A 99 -9.38 -8.79 0.80
CA TRP A 99 -9.90 -7.48 0.45
C TRP A 99 -8.80 -6.45 0.27
N ARG A 100 -9.02 -5.54 -0.66
CA ARG A 100 -8.31 -4.27 -0.72
C ARG A 100 -9.32 -3.15 -0.47
N PHE A 101 -9.03 -2.35 0.53
CA PHE A 101 -9.74 -1.11 0.83
C PHE A 101 -8.80 0.06 0.59
N ILE A 102 -9.28 1.09 -0.08
CA ILE A 102 -8.54 2.34 -0.30
C ILE A 102 -9.40 3.50 0.18
N GLN A 103 -8.80 4.41 0.92
CA GLN A 103 -9.38 5.68 1.28
C GLN A 103 -8.48 6.81 0.83
N TYR A 104 -9.05 7.75 0.12
CA TYR A 104 -8.37 8.94 -0.38
C TYR A 104 -8.57 10.14 0.55
N ALA A 105 -7.70 11.14 0.44
CA ALA A 105 -7.73 12.36 1.26
C ALA A 105 -9.02 13.18 1.09
N ASP A 106 -9.70 13.06 -0.06
CA ASP A 106 -10.98 13.71 -0.33
C ASP A 106 -12.18 12.96 0.27
N GLY A 107 -11.92 11.85 0.97
CA GLY A 107 -12.93 10.98 1.58
C GLY A 107 -13.53 9.94 0.64
N THR A 108 -13.17 9.92 -0.64
CA THR A 108 -13.60 8.87 -1.57
C THR A 108 -12.99 7.53 -1.19
N GLN A 109 -13.65 6.44 -1.55
CA GLN A 109 -13.28 5.10 -1.12
C GLN A 109 -13.40 4.09 -2.26
N GLU A 110 -12.54 3.08 -2.21
CA GLU A 110 -12.63 1.91 -3.05
C GLU A 110 -12.55 0.64 -2.20
N LEU A 111 -13.26 -0.39 -2.63
CA LEU A 111 -13.22 -1.72 -2.03
C LEU A 111 -13.26 -2.78 -3.13
N TYR A 112 -12.37 -3.79 -3.02
CA TYR A 112 -12.27 -4.87 -3.97
C TYR A 112 -12.17 -6.23 -3.28
N ASP A 113 -12.94 -7.22 -3.76
CA ASP A 113 -12.79 -8.63 -3.36
C ASP A 113 -11.70 -9.28 -4.22
N MET A 114 -10.50 -9.36 -3.71
CA MET A 114 -9.31 -9.84 -4.44
C MET A 114 -9.39 -11.31 -4.85
N ARG A 115 -10.36 -12.08 -4.34
CA ARG A 115 -10.61 -13.46 -4.77
C ARG A 115 -11.39 -13.51 -6.09
N LYS A 116 -12.21 -12.48 -6.36
CA LYS A 116 -13.12 -12.40 -7.51
C LYS A 116 -12.69 -11.39 -8.54
N ASP A 117 -12.05 -10.33 -8.07
CA ASP A 117 -11.60 -9.19 -8.87
C ASP A 117 -10.15 -8.83 -8.53
N PRO A 118 -9.17 -9.70 -8.90
CA PRO A 118 -7.76 -9.46 -8.61
C PRO A 118 -7.19 -8.26 -9.36
N ASN A 119 -7.89 -7.77 -10.39
CA ASN A 119 -7.49 -6.60 -11.17
C ASN A 119 -8.16 -5.30 -10.71
N GLU A 120 -8.97 -5.36 -9.66
CA GLU A 120 -9.57 -4.19 -9.03
C GLU A 120 -10.43 -3.34 -10.00
N TRP A 121 -11.22 -4.01 -10.88
CA TRP A 121 -12.07 -3.32 -11.86
C TRP A 121 -13.40 -2.82 -11.29
N ASN A 122 -13.97 -3.53 -10.31
CA ASN A 122 -15.32 -3.28 -9.82
C ASN A 122 -15.27 -2.75 -8.38
N ASN A 123 -15.36 -1.43 -8.22
CA ASN A 123 -15.41 -0.80 -6.91
C ASN A 123 -16.71 -1.12 -6.18
N LEU A 124 -16.61 -1.82 -5.06
CA LEU A 124 -17.72 -2.27 -4.21
C LEU A 124 -18.02 -1.29 -3.06
N ALA A 125 -17.30 -0.19 -2.92
CA ALA A 125 -17.41 0.71 -1.77
C ALA A 125 -18.80 1.39 -1.66
N HIS A 126 -19.55 1.47 -2.77
CA HIS A 126 -20.86 2.09 -2.81
C HIS A 126 -22.02 1.12 -2.51
N ASP A 127 -21.76 -0.17 -2.40
CA ASP A 127 -22.76 -1.18 -2.09
C ASP A 127 -22.85 -1.39 -0.58
N SER A 128 -24.00 -1.05 -0.01
CA SER A 128 -24.25 -1.07 1.44
C SER A 128 -24.02 -2.44 2.09
N LYS A 129 -24.10 -3.54 1.32
CA LYS A 129 -23.84 -4.90 1.85
C LYS A 129 -22.39 -5.09 2.31
N TYR A 130 -21.45 -4.24 1.87
CA TYR A 130 -20.05 -4.28 2.28
C TYR A 130 -19.68 -3.24 3.35
N ALA A 131 -20.67 -2.55 3.92
CA ALA A 131 -20.42 -1.51 4.94
C ALA A 131 -19.63 -2.04 6.14
N GLU A 132 -19.89 -3.27 6.57
CA GLU A 132 -19.15 -3.87 7.68
C GLU A 132 -17.69 -4.18 7.30
N VAL A 133 -17.44 -4.68 6.09
CA VAL A 133 -16.08 -4.92 5.59
C VAL A 133 -15.30 -3.61 5.56
N ILE A 134 -15.90 -2.54 5.06
CA ILE A 134 -15.29 -1.21 5.05
C ILE A 134 -14.99 -0.74 6.48
N ALA A 135 -15.96 -0.88 7.40
CA ALA A 135 -15.79 -0.47 8.80
C ALA A 135 -14.65 -1.24 9.49
N GLN A 136 -14.47 -2.53 9.19
CA GLN A 136 -13.35 -3.32 9.70
C GLN A 136 -12.00 -2.81 9.18
N HIS A 137 -11.90 -2.51 7.88
CA HIS A 137 -10.65 -2.02 7.28
C HIS A 137 -10.28 -0.62 7.76
N LYS A 138 -11.27 0.25 7.98
CA LYS A 138 -11.04 1.60 8.54
C LYS A 138 -10.34 1.58 9.89
N LYS A 139 -10.48 0.52 10.69
CA LYS A 139 -9.81 0.40 12.00
C LYS A 139 -8.28 0.37 11.88
N TYR A 140 -7.76 -0.02 10.72
CA TYR A 140 -6.32 -0.12 10.45
C TYR A 140 -5.74 1.14 9.80
N LEU A 141 -6.57 2.12 9.45
CA LEU A 141 -6.07 3.37 8.89
C LEU A 141 -5.16 4.09 9.91
N PRO A 142 -4.05 4.69 9.45
CA PRO A 142 -3.19 5.48 10.31
C PRO A 142 -3.98 6.57 11.05
N LYS A 143 -3.74 6.70 12.35
CA LYS A 143 -4.38 7.73 13.19
C LYS A 143 -3.67 9.08 13.09
N GLU A 144 -2.38 9.05 12.77
CA GLU A 144 -1.55 10.22 12.57
C GLU A 144 -1.05 10.25 11.13
N ASN A 145 -1.35 11.32 10.43
CA ASN A 145 -0.85 11.60 9.09
C ASN A 145 0.12 12.76 9.15
N ARG A 146 1.36 12.53 8.74
CA ARG A 146 2.38 13.54 8.72
C ARG A 146 2.54 14.09 7.30
N MET A 147 2.70 15.40 7.22
CA MET A 147 3.05 16.03 5.93
C MET A 147 4.37 15.47 5.41
N PRO A 148 4.53 15.33 4.09
CA PRO A 148 5.81 14.96 3.51
C PRO A 148 6.93 15.87 3.98
N ALA A 149 8.11 15.30 4.21
CA ALA A 149 9.28 16.11 4.55
C ALA A 149 9.58 17.12 3.42
N PRO A 150 10.10 18.30 3.72
CA PRO A 150 10.48 19.27 2.69
C PRO A 150 11.37 18.62 1.61
N GLY A 151 11.04 18.86 0.35
CA GLY A 151 11.75 18.29 -0.80
C GLY A 151 11.43 16.82 -1.12
N SER A 152 10.54 16.16 -0.36
CA SER A 152 10.12 14.78 -0.59
C SER A 152 8.71 14.64 -1.20
N SER A 153 8.08 15.75 -1.58
CA SER A 153 6.76 15.73 -2.21
C SER A 153 6.77 14.86 -3.48
N ALA A 154 5.77 14.02 -3.62
CA ALA A 154 5.61 13.25 -4.85
C ALA A 154 5.43 14.21 -6.03
N ARG A 155 5.97 13.80 -7.18
CA ARG A 155 5.79 14.50 -8.45
C ARG A 155 4.35 14.31 -8.90
N ILE A 156 3.47 15.21 -8.50
CA ILE A 156 2.04 15.14 -8.81
C ILE A 156 1.68 16.30 -9.70
N LEU A 157 1.02 15.95 -10.81
CA LEU A 157 0.29 16.91 -11.61
C LEU A 157 -1.09 17.09 -10.97
N THR A 158 -1.41 18.29 -10.56
CA THR A 158 -2.74 18.62 -10.01
C THR A 158 -3.45 19.61 -10.95
N TYR A 159 -4.78 19.53 -10.97
CA TYR A 159 -5.62 20.47 -11.69
C TYR A 159 -6.49 21.23 -10.67
N LYS A 160 -6.26 22.51 -10.52
CA LYS A 160 -6.97 23.36 -9.55
C LYS A 160 -7.33 24.71 -10.18
N ASP A 161 -8.58 25.12 -10.05
CA ASP A 161 -9.08 26.43 -10.52
C ASP A 161 -8.75 26.70 -12.01
N GLY A 162 -8.86 25.66 -12.87
CA GLY A 162 -8.55 25.76 -14.29
C GLY A 162 -7.07 25.78 -14.64
N LYS A 163 -6.19 25.56 -13.67
CA LYS A 163 -4.74 25.59 -13.82
C LYS A 163 -4.13 24.21 -13.63
N VAL A 164 -3.13 23.90 -14.42
CA VAL A 164 -2.29 22.72 -14.27
C VAL A 164 -1.11 23.09 -13.38
N ILE A 165 -0.94 22.36 -12.27
CA ILE A 165 0.12 22.61 -11.29
C ILE A 165 1.02 21.38 -11.21
N TRP A 166 2.32 21.57 -11.42
CA TRP A 166 3.33 20.54 -11.28
C TRP A 166 4.29 20.91 -10.15
N GLN A 167 4.40 20.05 -9.14
CA GLN A 167 5.27 20.28 -7.97
C GLN A 167 5.01 21.62 -7.24
N GLY A 168 3.77 22.11 -7.28
CA GLY A 168 3.39 23.38 -6.64
C GLY A 168 3.50 24.63 -7.55
N GLU A 169 4.01 24.48 -8.78
CA GLU A 169 4.12 25.56 -9.76
C GLU A 169 3.11 25.40 -10.89
N GLU A 170 2.54 26.51 -11.37
CA GLU A 170 1.62 26.54 -12.51
C GLU A 170 2.39 26.23 -13.79
N VAL A 171 1.97 25.18 -14.52
CA VAL A 171 2.48 24.84 -15.85
C VAL A 171 1.69 25.61 -16.90
N LYS A 172 2.37 26.42 -17.68
CA LYS A 172 1.78 27.21 -18.77
C LYS A 172 1.94 26.50 -20.12
N PRO A 173 1.11 26.81 -21.13
CA PRO A 173 1.13 26.13 -22.43
C PRO A 173 2.48 26.11 -23.17
N ASN A 174 3.38 27.04 -22.88
CA ASN A 174 4.68 27.16 -23.53
C ASN A 174 5.87 26.81 -22.63
N ASP A 175 5.59 26.29 -21.41
CA ASP A 175 6.67 25.87 -20.54
C ASP A 175 7.34 24.60 -21.06
N PRO A 176 8.64 24.42 -20.89
CA PRO A 176 9.31 23.18 -21.25
C PRO A 176 8.71 22.01 -20.47
N ILE A 177 8.60 20.85 -21.12
CA ILE A 177 8.05 19.65 -20.47
C ILE A 177 9.07 19.16 -19.44
N PRO A 178 8.72 19.14 -18.14
CA PRO A 178 9.65 18.71 -17.10
C PRO A 178 10.17 17.29 -17.35
N GLY A 179 11.50 17.13 -17.41
CA GLY A 179 12.15 15.83 -17.55
C GLY A 179 12.29 15.30 -18.98
N LEU A 180 12.15 16.16 -19.98
CA LEU A 180 12.45 15.89 -21.40
C LEU A 180 13.70 16.64 -21.92
N ASP A 181 14.62 17.01 -21.00
CA ASP A 181 15.93 17.59 -21.35
C ASP A 181 16.92 16.50 -21.77
#